data_62fb93c8c090edbf2f6cbade672ac5b6
#
_entry.id   62fb93c8c090edbf2f6cbade672ac5b6
#
_cell.length_a   1.000
_cell.length_b   1.000
_cell.length_c   1.000
_cell.angle_alpha   90.00
_cell.angle_beta   90.00
_cell.angle_gamma   90.00
#
_symmetry.space_group_name_H-M   'P 1'
#
loop_
_entity.id
_entity.type
_entity.pdbx_description
1 polymer ?
#
loop_
_entity_poly.entity_id
_entity_poly.type
_entity_poly.pdbx_seq_one_letter_code
_entity_poly.pdbx_strand_id
1 'polypeptide(L)'
;MKWYAIYGRELPWRKTSNPYHILVSEVMLQQTQVERVVPKYHEFLNRYPTFKDLAEAPVKDVKQTWYPLGYNIRPERLHSIACETVERYGGKLPNDQDELLSFKGIGRYTAGAIRSFAFNEDAPILDTNVIRVLHRVFVAKGDPKAQKAKLWELSEALIPRGKGYDFNQAIMDFGAICCTARTPSCQKCPMRPICKTYPLNTEGKG
;
A
#
# COMPACT_ATOMS: atom_id res chain seq x y z
N MET A 1 7.51 9.58 13.07
CA MET A 1 7.80 10.68 12.12
C MET A 1 9.30 10.98 12.03
N LYS A 2 10.04 11.34 13.11
CA LYS A 2 11.50 11.63 13.05
C LYS A 2 12.33 10.52 12.36
N TRP A 3 12.04 9.26 12.65
CA TRP A 3 12.70 8.12 12.00
C TRP A 3 12.46 8.10 10.48
N TYR A 4 11.22 8.34 10.06
CA TYR A 4 10.86 8.35 8.63
C TYR A 4 11.53 9.48 7.85
N ALA A 5 11.69 10.64 8.45
CA ALA A 5 12.42 11.76 7.83
C ALA A 5 13.89 11.43 7.48
N ILE A 6 14.48 10.46 8.21
CA ILE A 6 15.89 10.06 8.00
C ILE A 6 15.99 8.82 7.08
N TYR A 7 15.08 7.87 7.25
CA TYR A 7 15.19 6.52 6.65
C TYR A 7 14.09 6.22 5.63
N GLY A 8 13.18 7.15 5.37
CA GLY A 8 12.10 6.96 4.39
C GLY A 8 12.65 6.71 2.98
N ARG A 9 12.07 5.72 2.28
CA ARG A 9 12.49 5.38 0.92
C ARG A 9 11.96 6.40 -0.08
N GLU A 10 12.78 6.78 -1.04
CA GLU A 10 12.33 7.57 -2.19
C GLU A 10 11.74 6.66 -3.27
N LEU A 11 10.44 6.80 -3.52
CA LEU A 11 9.72 5.99 -4.51
C LEU A 11 8.96 6.91 -5.46
N PRO A 12 8.87 6.58 -6.78
CA PRO A 12 8.25 7.47 -7.77
C PRO A 12 6.81 7.86 -7.43
N TRP A 13 6.02 6.92 -6.98
CA TRP A 13 4.61 7.14 -6.59
C TRP A 13 4.40 7.93 -5.31
N ARG A 14 5.47 8.24 -4.57
CA ARG A 14 5.45 9.16 -3.41
C ARG A 14 5.66 10.62 -3.79
N LYS A 15 6.03 10.88 -5.06
CA LYS A 15 6.26 12.22 -5.61
C LYS A 15 5.01 12.78 -6.33
N THR A 16 3.88 12.12 -6.19
CA THR A 16 2.62 12.49 -6.84
C THR A 16 1.42 12.27 -5.90
N SER A 17 0.40 13.08 -6.05
CA SER A 17 -0.93 12.87 -5.47
C SER A 17 -1.99 12.51 -6.52
N ASN A 18 -1.58 12.18 -7.75
CA ASN A 18 -2.51 11.78 -8.79
C ASN A 18 -3.15 10.42 -8.44
N PRO A 19 -4.49 10.32 -8.27
CA PRO A 19 -5.16 9.07 -7.89
C PRO A 19 -4.91 7.91 -8.85
N TYR A 20 -4.78 8.18 -10.14
CA TYR A 20 -4.45 7.17 -11.15
C TYR A 20 -3.05 6.60 -10.93
N HIS A 21 -2.06 7.46 -10.74
CA HIS A 21 -0.67 7.05 -10.48
C HIS A 21 -0.55 6.23 -9.19
N ILE A 22 -1.25 6.64 -8.14
CA ILE A 22 -1.31 5.90 -6.87
C ILE A 22 -1.97 4.53 -7.08
N LEU A 23 -3.13 4.46 -7.73
CA LEU A 23 -3.80 3.20 -8.03
C LEU A 23 -2.90 2.23 -8.82
N VAL A 24 -2.24 2.73 -9.88
CA VAL A 24 -1.31 1.91 -10.69
C VAL A 24 -0.21 1.32 -9.81
N SER A 25 0.44 2.13 -8.96
CA SER A 25 1.50 1.65 -8.08
C SER A 25 0.98 0.61 -7.07
N GLU A 26 -0.17 0.87 -6.44
CA GLU A 26 -0.75 -0.03 -5.46
C GLU A 26 -1.11 -1.40 -6.05
N VAL A 27 -1.65 -1.42 -7.28
CA VAL A 27 -1.94 -2.68 -7.98
C VAL A 27 -0.65 -3.39 -8.41
N MET A 28 0.38 -2.67 -8.85
CA MET A 28 1.67 -3.25 -9.23
C MET A 28 2.40 -3.87 -8.04
N LEU A 29 2.33 -3.23 -6.87
CA LEU A 29 3.00 -3.67 -5.64
C LEU A 29 2.36 -4.91 -4.99
N GLN A 30 1.16 -5.30 -5.40
CA GLN A 30 0.55 -6.54 -4.90
C GLN A 30 1.45 -7.74 -5.23
N GLN A 31 2.07 -8.35 -4.20
CA GLN A 31 2.95 -9.52 -4.31
C GLN A 31 4.16 -9.33 -5.28
N THR A 32 4.58 -8.10 -5.49
CA THR A 32 5.73 -7.77 -6.35
C THR A 32 6.70 -6.88 -5.60
N GLN A 33 8.00 -7.15 -5.73
CA GLN A 33 9.05 -6.37 -5.10
C GLN A 33 9.18 -4.99 -5.75
N VAL A 34 9.51 -3.97 -4.93
CA VAL A 34 9.61 -2.56 -5.33
C VAL A 34 10.57 -2.37 -6.51
N GLU A 35 11.71 -3.03 -6.47
CA GLU A 35 12.77 -2.92 -7.50
C GLU A 35 12.29 -3.35 -8.89
N ARG A 36 11.35 -4.30 -8.93
CA ARG A 36 10.72 -4.75 -10.18
C ARG A 36 9.60 -3.82 -10.65
N VAL A 37 8.94 -3.16 -9.70
CA VAL A 37 7.82 -2.27 -9.99
C VAL A 37 8.29 -0.93 -10.54
N VAL A 38 9.35 -0.33 -9.99
CA VAL A 38 9.80 1.03 -10.38
C VAL A 38 9.96 1.21 -11.90
N PRO A 39 10.75 0.39 -12.63
CA PRO A 39 10.90 0.57 -14.07
C PRO A 39 9.58 0.35 -14.82
N LYS A 40 8.80 -0.63 -14.40
CA LYS A 40 7.54 -0.96 -15.06
C LYS A 40 6.46 0.11 -14.83
N TYR A 41 6.45 0.74 -13.67
CA TYR A 41 5.57 1.86 -13.35
C TYR A 41 5.78 3.04 -14.31
N HIS A 42 7.04 3.41 -14.57
CA HIS A 42 7.34 4.47 -15.53
C HIS A 42 6.95 4.09 -16.96
N GLU A 43 7.28 2.87 -17.39
CA GLU A 43 6.89 2.37 -18.72
C GLU A 43 5.37 2.38 -18.92
N PHE A 44 4.63 1.92 -17.89
CA PHE A 44 3.17 1.83 -17.93
C PHE A 44 2.51 3.20 -18.00
N LEU A 45 2.95 4.15 -17.18
CA LEU A 45 2.41 5.52 -17.17
C LEU A 45 2.80 6.32 -18.43
N ASN A 46 3.94 6.04 -19.02
CA ASN A 46 4.30 6.64 -20.31
C ASN A 46 3.40 6.15 -21.45
N ARG A 47 2.96 4.89 -21.39
CA ARG A 47 2.08 4.30 -22.41
C ARG A 47 0.61 4.63 -22.17
N TYR A 48 0.19 4.68 -20.92
CA TYR A 48 -1.18 4.95 -20.49
C TYR A 48 -1.17 6.05 -19.42
N PRO A 49 -1.04 7.32 -19.80
CA PRO A 49 -0.85 8.42 -18.85
C PRO A 49 -2.10 8.76 -18.01
N THR A 50 -3.29 8.38 -18.47
CA THR A 50 -4.55 8.68 -17.79
C THR A 50 -5.49 7.46 -17.71
N PHE A 51 -6.53 7.55 -16.89
CA PHE A 51 -7.62 6.56 -16.89
C PHE A 51 -8.23 6.37 -18.27
N LYS A 52 -8.38 7.44 -19.06
CA LYS A 52 -8.96 7.39 -20.40
C LYS A 52 -8.06 6.59 -21.34
N ASP A 53 -6.77 6.89 -21.40
CA ASP A 53 -5.83 6.16 -22.25
C ASP A 53 -5.77 4.68 -21.90
N LEU A 54 -5.86 4.35 -20.62
CA LEU A 54 -5.90 2.96 -20.18
C LEU A 54 -7.23 2.27 -20.55
N ALA A 55 -8.36 2.96 -20.40
CA ALA A 55 -9.68 2.43 -20.70
C ALA A 55 -9.88 2.17 -22.21
N GLU A 56 -9.31 3.02 -23.06
CA GLU A 56 -9.38 2.90 -24.52
C GLU A 56 -8.42 1.84 -25.10
N ALA A 57 -7.43 1.41 -24.31
CA ALA A 57 -6.43 0.44 -24.75
C ALA A 57 -7.00 -0.98 -24.82
N PRO A 58 -6.65 -1.80 -25.82
CA PRO A 58 -6.99 -3.21 -25.82
C PRO A 58 -6.39 -3.92 -24.59
N VAL A 59 -7.18 -4.68 -23.87
CA VAL A 59 -6.73 -5.37 -22.64
C VAL A 59 -5.53 -6.30 -22.87
N LYS A 60 -5.42 -6.85 -24.10
CA LYS A 60 -4.25 -7.65 -24.53
C LYS A 60 -2.96 -6.85 -24.45
N ASP A 61 -2.99 -5.60 -24.92
CA ASP A 61 -1.82 -4.71 -24.94
C ASP A 61 -1.45 -4.26 -23.51
N VAL A 62 -2.46 -4.01 -22.68
CA VAL A 62 -2.26 -3.72 -21.25
C VAL A 62 -1.55 -4.88 -20.54
N LYS A 63 -1.97 -6.13 -20.79
CA LYS A 63 -1.30 -7.33 -20.28
C LYS A 63 0.13 -7.47 -20.77
N GLN A 64 0.37 -7.19 -22.05
CA GLN A 64 1.70 -7.25 -22.62
C GLN A 64 2.63 -6.21 -21.99
N THR A 65 2.16 -4.97 -21.81
CA THR A 65 2.92 -3.91 -21.13
C THR A 65 3.19 -4.25 -19.67
N TRP A 66 2.29 -4.98 -19.00
CA TRP A 66 2.45 -5.41 -17.61
C TRP A 66 3.54 -6.48 -17.42
N TYR A 67 3.81 -7.30 -18.44
CA TYR A 67 4.83 -8.33 -18.37
C TYR A 67 6.22 -7.71 -18.05
N PRO A 68 7.05 -8.30 -17.17
CA PRO A 68 6.94 -9.60 -16.53
C PRO A 68 6.52 -9.56 -15.03
N LEU A 69 5.68 -8.63 -14.59
CA LEU A 69 5.31 -8.53 -13.16
C LEU A 69 4.51 -9.74 -12.64
N GLY A 70 3.94 -10.56 -13.54
CA GLY A 70 3.15 -11.73 -13.18
C GLY A 70 1.74 -11.38 -12.64
N TYR A 71 1.03 -12.39 -12.14
CA TYR A 71 -0.35 -12.25 -11.63
C TYR A 71 -1.27 -11.54 -12.61
N ASN A 72 -1.45 -12.14 -13.78
CA ASN A 72 -2.05 -11.54 -14.99
C ASN A 72 -3.52 -11.10 -14.85
N ILE A 73 -4.19 -11.40 -13.74
CA ILE A 73 -5.51 -10.85 -13.42
C ILE A 73 -5.45 -9.36 -13.00
N ARG A 74 -4.30 -8.89 -12.50
CA ARG A 74 -4.16 -7.50 -12.01
C ARG A 74 -4.27 -6.46 -13.11
N PRO A 75 -3.59 -6.59 -14.27
CA PRO A 75 -3.76 -5.63 -15.36
C PRO A 75 -5.19 -5.63 -15.92
N GLU A 76 -5.89 -6.77 -15.94
CA GLU A 76 -7.31 -6.82 -16.32
C GLU A 76 -8.18 -6.04 -15.34
N ARG A 77 -7.95 -6.23 -14.04
CA ARG A 77 -8.67 -5.50 -13.00
C ARG A 77 -8.40 -4.00 -13.07
N LEU A 78 -7.14 -3.61 -13.26
CA LEU A 78 -6.76 -2.21 -13.39
C LEU A 78 -7.41 -1.57 -14.63
N HIS A 79 -7.45 -2.28 -15.74
CA HIS A 79 -8.16 -1.85 -16.96
C HIS A 79 -9.66 -1.72 -16.70
N SER A 80 -10.31 -2.70 -16.06
CA SER A 80 -11.73 -2.64 -15.70
C SER A 80 -12.05 -1.45 -14.80
N ILE A 81 -11.18 -1.16 -13.80
CA ILE A 81 -11.31 0.02 -12.94
C ILE A 81 -11.23 1.30 -13.77
N ALA A 82 -10.32 1.35 -14.75
CA ALA A 82 -10.18 2.52 -15.62
C ALA A 82 -11.43 2.75 -16.47
N CYS A 83 -11.97 1.70 -17.11
CA CYS A 83 -13.23 1.78 -17.86
C CYS A 83 -14.37 2.29 -16.99
N GLU A 84 -14.57 1.70 -15.81
CA GLU A 84 -15.61 2.09 -14.88
C GLU A 84 -15.43 3.53 -14.37
N THR A 85 -14.18 3.96 -14.12
CA THR A 85 -13.86 5.32 -13.70
C THR A 85 -14.19 6.34 -14.79
N VAL A 86 -13.94 6.02 -16.06
CA VAL A 86 -14.31 6.88 -17.18
C VAL A 86 -15.83 6.95 -17.35
N GLU A 87 -16.49 5.80 -17.32
CA GLU A 87 -17.94 5.69 -17.57
C GLU A 87 -18.78 6.34 -16.46
N ARG A 88 -18.49 6.02 -15.20
CA ARG A 88 -19.31 6.45 -14.05
C ARG A 88 -18.88 7.78 -13.45
N TYR A 89 -17.60 8.13 -13.54
CA TYR A 89 -17.01 9.27 -12.83
C TYR A 89 -16.27 10.26 -13.75
N GLY A 90 -16.45 10.15 -15.08
CA GLY A 90 -15.84 11.07 -16.05
C GLY A 90 -14.30 11.09 -15.99
N GLY A 91 -13.68 9.96 -15.65
CA GLY A 91 -12.22 9.82 -15.57
C GLY A 91 -11.59 10.31 -14.26
N LYS A 92 -12.40 10.62 -13.24
CA LYS A 92 -11.93 11.04 -11.91
C LYS A 92 -12.28 9.97 -10.88
N LEU A 93 -11.28 9.34 -10.29
CA LEU A 93 -11.51 8.33 -9.25
C LEU A 93 -12.18 8.99 -8.03
N PRO A 94 -13.26 8.39 -7.46
CA PRO A 94 -13.94 8.94 -6.28
C PRO A 94 -13.02 8.89 -5.05
N ASN A 95 -13.31 9.73 -4.04
CA ASN A 95 -12.66 9.73 -2.74
C ASN A 95 -13.46 9.00 -1.66
N ASP A 96 -14.73 8.73 -1.91
CA ASP A 96 -15.59 8.02 -0.97
C ASP A 96 -15.15 6.55 -0.83
N GLN A 97 -15.14 6.05 0.42
CA GLN A 97 -14.68 4.69 0.72
C GLN A 97 -15.58 3.63 0.12
N ASP A 98 -16.90 3.80 0.19
CA ASP A 98 -17.86 2.79 -0.27
C ASP A 98 -17.90 2.75 -1.79
N GLU A 99 -17.79 3.92 -2.43
CA GLU A 99 -17.61 4.01 -3.89
C GLU A 99 -16.32 3.31 -4.34
N LEU A 100 -15.18 3.56 -3.67
CA LEU A 100 -13.93 2.87 -3.97
C LEU A 100 -14.04 1.36 -3.79
N LEU A 101 -14.72 0.90 -2.73
CA LEU A 101 -14.92 -0.52 -2.47
C LEU A 101 -15.87 -1.18 -3.46
N SER A 102 -16.71 -0.43 -4.18
CA SER A 102 -17.59 -0.95 -5.23
C SER A 102 -16.82 -1.43 -6.46
N PHE A 103 -15.63 -0.92 -6.73
CA PHE A 103 -14.79 -1.36 -7.84
C PHE A 103 -14.24 -2.76 -7.62
N LYS A 104 -14.47 -3.67 -8.58
CA LYS A 104 -13.92 -5.01 -8.54
C LYS A 104 -12.38 -4.99 -8.61
N GLY A 105 -11.73 -5.25 -7.49
CA GLY A 105 -10.27 -5.25 -7.38
C GLY A 105 -9.71 -4.19 -6.45
N ILE A 106 -10.53 -3.26 -5.98
CA ILE A 106 -10.19 -2.35 -4.88
C ILE A 106 -10.71 -2.93 -3.58
N GLY A 107 -9.81 -3.35 -2.71
CA GLY A 107 -10.13 -3.80 -1.36
C GLY A 107 -9.88 -2.70 -0.33
N ARG A 108 -10.25 -2.97 0.93
CA ARG A 108 -10.11 -2.01 2.05
C ARG A 108 -8.72 -1.37 2.15
N TYR A 109 -7.66 -2.15 1.93
CA TYR A 109 -6.28 -1.62 1.89
C TYR A 109 -6.09 -0.61 0.76
N THR A 110 -6.45 -0.98 -0.48
CA THR A 110 -6.26 -0.13 -1.66
C THR A 110 -7.12 1.13 -1.56
N ALA A 111 -8.36 1.04 -1.08
CA ALA A 111 -9.21 2.19 -0.82
C ALA A 111 -8.58 3.15 0.21
N GLY A 112 -8.08 2.62 1.33
CA GLY A 112 -7.37 3.40 2.35
C GLY A 112 -6.10 4.06 1.80
N ALA A 113 -5.33 3.34 0.99
CA ALA A 113 -4.11 3.86 0.35
C ALA A 113 -4.42 5.01 -0.63
N ILE A 114 -5.45 4.86 -1.48
CA ILE A 114 -5.90 5.92 -2.39
C ILE A 114 -6.33 7.16 -1.59
N ARG A 115 -7.20 6.99 -0.58
CA ARG A 115 -7.68 8.10 0.24
C ARG A 115 -6.54 8.80 0.98
N SER A 116 -5.61 8.04 1.54
CA SER A 116 -4.46 8.59 2.25
C SER A 116 -3.45 9.25 1.31
N PHE A 117 -3.07 8.60 0.21
CA PHE A 117 -1.93 9.03 -0.60
C PHE A 117 -2.30 9.99 -1.73
N ALA A 118 -3.52 9.88 -2.29
CA ALA A 118 -3.99 10.77 -3.33
C ALA A 118 -4.79 11.95 -2.79
N PHE A 119 -5.60 11.73 -1.76
CA PHE A 119 -6.51 12.74 -1.22
C PHE A 119 -6.09 13.31 0.13
N ASN A 120 -4.94 12.84 0.67
CA ASN A 120 -4.36 13.30 1.94
C ASN A 120 -5.30 13.18 3.15
N GLU A 121 -6.11 12.12 3.17
CA GLU A 121 -7.00 11.83 4.28
C GLU A 121 -6.34 10.98 5.36
N ASP A 122 -6.86 11.08 6.58
CA ASP A 122 -6.45 10.21 7.70
C ASP A 122 -7.08 8.81 7.58
N ALA A 123 -6.93 8.19 6.40
CA ALA A 123 -7.49 6.87 6.11
C ALA A 123 -6.51 5.76 6.53
N PRO A 124 -6.96 4.74 7.29
CA PRO A 124 -6.10 3.66 7.72
C PRO A 124 -5.72 2.72 6.57
N ILE A 125 -4.52 2.14 6.69
CA ILE A 125 -4.03 1.08 5.81
C ILE A 125 -3.57 -0.13 6.63
N LEU A 126 -3.68 -1.32 6.07
CA LEU A 126 -3.25 -2.54 6.75
C LEU A 126 -2.73 -3.58 5.76
N ASP A 127 -1.45 -3.43 5.37
CA ASP A 127 -0.70 -4.41 4.59
C ASP A 127 0.01 -5.43 5.49
N THR A 128 0.74 -6.35 4.90
CA THR A 128 1.50 -7.37 5.66
C THR A 128 2.59 -6.79 6.56
N ASN A 129 3.19 -5.65 6.19
CA ASN A 129 4.18 -4.96 6.99
C ASN A 129 3.53 -4.25 8.18
N VAL A 130 2.46 -3.52 7.94
CA VAL A 130 1.68 -2.81 8.97
C VAL A 130 1.10 -3.80 9.98
N ILE A 131 0.47 -4.90 9.50
CA ILE A 131 -0.01 -6.01 10.36
C ILE A 131 1.10 -6.47 11.31
N ARG A 132 2.28 -6.78 10.77
CA ARG A 132 3.41 -7.26 11.56
C ARG A 132 3.87 -6.25 12.59
N VAL A 133 4.01 -4.98 12.20
CA VAL A 133 4.43 -3.90 13.10
C VAL A 133 3.43 -3.72 14.23
N LEU A 134 2.15 -3.52 13.90
CA LEU A 134 1.10 -3.30 14.89
C LEU A 134 0.95 -4.49 15.83
N HIS A 135 0.98 -5.70 15.28
CA HIS A 135 0.89 -6.91 16.12
C HIS A 135 2.07 -7.01 17.08
N ARG A 136 3.33 -6.87 16.60
CA ARG A 136 4.52 -6.98 17.44
C ARG A 136 4.60 -5.87 18.50
N VAL A 137 4.26 -4.65 18.14
CA VAL A 137 4.41 -3.51 19.06
C VAL A 137 3.29 -3.46 20.09
N PHE A 138 2.04 -3.69 19.69
CA PHE A 138 0.88 -3.39 20.53
C PHE A 138 0.09 -4.61 21.01
N VAL A 139 0.20 -5.77 20.36
CA VAL A 139 -0.59 -6.96 20.66
C VAL A 139 0.26 -8.08 21.24
N ALA A 140 1.26 -8.55 20.53
CA ALA A 140 2.25 -9.58 20.86
C ALA A 140 1.75 -11.03 20.87
N LYS A 141 0.54 -11.31 21.33
CA LYS A 141 0.00 -12.67 21.51
C LYS A 141 -1.08 -12.99 20.47
N GLY A 142 -1.18 -14.27 20.11
CA GLY A 142 -2.18 -14.79 19.18
C GLY A 142 -1.83 -14.64 17.70
N ASP A 143 -2.69 -15.20 16.84
CA ASP A 143 -2.51 -15.12 15.40
C ASP A 143 -2.91 -13.73 14.87
N PRO A 144 -2.01 -13.01 14.18
CA PRO A 144 -2.35 -11.72 13.56
C PRO A 144 -3.53 -11.78 12.60
N LYS A 145 -3.75 -12.93 11.94
CA LYS A 145 -4.87 -13.08 10.99
C LYS A 145 -6.21 -13.11 11.71
N ALA A 146 -6.28 -13.83 12.85
CA ALA A 146 -7.49 -13.86 13.68
C ALA A 146 -7.80 -12.50 14.33
N GLN A 147 -6.80 -11.63 14.46
CA GLN A 147 -6.92 -10.32 15.11
C GLN A 147 -7.02 -9.15 14.10
N LYS A 148 -7.31 -9.45 12.84
CA LYS A 148 -7.31 -8.44 11.76
C LYS A 148 -8.24 -7.26 12.03
N ALA A 149 -9.42 -7.48 12.61
CA ALA A 149 -10.35 -6.41 12.98
C ALA A 149 -9.71 -5.43 13.97
N LYS A 150 -9.14 -5.93 15.06
CA LYS A 150 -8.42 -5.13 16.05
C LYS A 150 -7.22 -4.38 15.47
N LEU A 151 -6.51 -4.98 14.50
CA LEU A 151 -5.38 -4.33 13.86
C LEU A 151 -5.82 -3.19 12.92
N TRP A 152 -7.02 -3.27 12.33
CA TRP A 152 -7.63 -2.16 11.60
C TRP A 152 -7.99 -1.00 12.54
N GLU A 153 -8.62 -1.29 13.69
CA GLU A 153 -8.93 -0.28 14.71
C GLU A 153 -7.66 0.41 15.22
N LEU A 154 -6.60 -0.36 15.48
CA LEU A 154 -5.30 0.19 15.87
C LEU A 154 -4.67 1.04 14.75
N SER A 155 -4.76 0.60 13.49
CA SER A 155 -4.25 1.37 12.35
C SER A 155 -4.93 2.73 12.26
N GLU A 156 -6.23 2.78 12.46
CA GLU A 156 -7.01 4.02 12.45
C GLU A 156 -6.70 4.91 13.65
N ALA A 157 -6.73 4.35 14.86
CA ALA A 157 -6.54 5.10 16.11
C ALA A 157 -5.14 5.70 16.27
N LEU A 158 -4.13 5.14 15.59
CA LEU A 158 -2.74 5.61 15.67
C LEU A 158 -2.41 6.71 14.68
N ILE A 159 -3.26 7.02 13.71
CA ILE A 159 -3.03 8.09 12.75
C ILE A 159 -3.15 9.44 13.46
N PRO A 160 -2.09 10.25 13.52
CA PRO A 160 -2.21 11.61 14.06
C PRO A 160 -3.03 12.47 13.10
N ARG A 161 -3.94 13.27 13.64
CA ARG A 161 -4.84 14.13 12.86
C ARG A 161 -4.09 14.97 11.82
N GLY A 162 -4.50 14.91 10.58
CA GLY A 162 -3.91 15.61 9.43
C GLY A 162 -2.53 15.08 9.03
N LYS A 163 -2.15 13.85 9.44
CA LYS A 163 -0.86 13.23 9.15
C LYS A 163 -0.99 11.82 8.56
N GLY A 164 -2.14 11.50 7.98
CA GLY A 164 -2.41 10.16 7.43
C GLY A 164 -1.39 9.74 6.40
N TYR A 165 -1.07 10.60 5.44
CA TYR A 165 -0.04 10.32 4.43
C TYR A 165 1.30 9.95 5.06
N ASP A 166 1.86 10.85 5.85
CA ASP A 166 3.18 10.68 6.45
C ASP A 166 3.25 9.46 7.38
N PHE A 167 2.19 9.28 8.20
CA PHE A 167 2.13 8.17 9.14
C PHE A 167 2.07 6.81 8.41
N ASN A 168 1.22 6.70 7.41
CA ASN A 168 1.05 5.47 6.64
C ASN A 168 2.32 5.11 5.86
N GLN A 169 2.96 6.08 5.22
CA GLN A 169 4.27 5.85 4.57
C GLN A 169 5.34 5.45 5.58
N ALA A 170 5.36 6.12 6.75
CA ALA A 170 6.33 5.81 7.81
C ALA A 170 6.18 4.39 8.35
N ILE A 171 4.97 3.94 8.66
CA ILE A 171 4.75 2.59 9.22
C ILE A 171 5.00 1.48 8.19
N MET A 172 4.69 1.72 6.91
CA MET A 172 5.04 0.79 5.83
C MET A 172 6.55 0.62 5.71
N ASP A 173 7.30 1.73 5.65
CA ASP A 173 8.77 1.69 5.57
C ASP A 173 9.38 1.10 6.83
N PHE A 174 8.86 1.46 7.99
CA PHE A 174 9.32 0.88 9.25
C PHE A 174 9.18 -0.65 9.25
N GLY A 175 8.08 -1.17 8.75
CA GLY A 175 7.90 -2.60 8.56
C GLY A 175 8.83 -3.21 7.52
N ALA A 176 9.11 -2.50 6.44
CA ALA A 176 9.93 -3.00 5.34
C ALA A 176 11.43 -3.06 5.67
N ILE A 177 11.97 -2.07 6.42
CA ILE A 177 13.42 -1.92 6.59
C ILE A 177 13.91 -1.97 8.05
N CYS A 178 13.03 -1.80 9.05
CA CYS A 178 13.39 -1.90 10.47
C CYS A 178 12.78 -3.13 11.14
N CYS A 179 11.44 -3.22 11.18
CA CYS A 179 10.71 -4.34 11.78
C CYS A 179 10.45 -5.44 10.74
N THR A 180 11.51 -5.94 10.10
CA THR A 180 11.42 -6.94 9.03
C THR A 180 10.88 -8.28 9.53
N ALA A 181 10.45 -9.15 8.59
CA ALA A 181 9.81 -10.42 8.94
C ALA A 181 10.77 -11.38 9.65
N ARG A 182 11.96 -11.58 9.09
CA ARG A 182 12.95 -12.59 9.53
C ARG A 182 13.99 -12.01 10.48
N THR A 183 14.61 -10.90 10.13
CA THR A 183 15.75 -10.29 10.84
C THR A 183 15.47 -8.84 11.21
N PRO A 184 14.56 -8.57 12.18
CA PRO A 184 14.26 -7.20 12.57
C PRO A 184 15.44 -6.55 13.33
N SER A 185 15.68 -5.25 13.08
CA SER A 185 16.75 -4.48 13.70
C SER A 185 16.36 -3.99 15.11
N CYS A 186 15.99 -4.90 16.01
CA CYS A 186 15.42 -4.58 17.33
C CYS A 186 16.32 -3.72 18.20
N GLN A 187 17.65 -3.90 18.14
CA GLN A 187 18.62 -3.13 18.93
C GLN A 187 18.61 -1.65 18.61
N LYS A 188 18.37 -1.30 17.34
CA LYS A 188 18.32 0.09 16.85
C LYS A 188 16.87 0.60 16.67
N CYS A 189 15.88 -0.19 17.08
CA CYS A 189 14.47 0.10 16.85
C CYS A 189 13.95 1.24 17.75
N PRO A 190 13.42 2.34 17.21
CA PRO A 190 12.86 3.43 18.02
C PRO A 190 11.62 3.03 18.82
N MET A 191 10.94 1.94 18.43
CA MET A 191 9.76 1.42 19.13
C MET A 191 10.12 0.45 20.27
N ARG A 192 11.41 0.15 20.48
CA ARG A 192 11.87 -0.79 21.50
C ARG A 192 11.29 -0.54 22.90
N PRO A 193 11.20 0.70 23.40
CA PRO A 193 10.71 0.97 24.75
C PRO A 193 9.23 0.58 24.97
N ILE A 194 8.43 0.53 23.91
CA ILE A 194 6.98 0.23 24.00
C ILE A 194 6.62 -1.09 23.31
N CYS A 195 7.60 -1.79 22.72
CA CYS A 195 7.35 -2.99 21.93
C CYS A 195 7.04 -4.18 22.84
N LYS A 196 5.82 -4.70 22.78
CA LYS A 196 5.38 -5.84 23.60
C LYS A 196 6.06 -7.17 23.28
N THR A 197 6.69 -7.30 22.09
CA THR A 197 7.45 -8.51 21.71
C THR A 197 8.95 -8.38 21.87
N TYR A 198 9.45 -7.29 22.44
CA TYR A 198 10.88 -7.15 22.69
C TYR A 198 11.29 -7.79 24.04
N PRO A 199 12.39 -8.54 24.12
CA PRO A 199 13.22 -9.02 23.03
C PRO A 199 12.53 -10.08 22.18
N LEU A 200 12.65 -9.99 20.84
CA LEU A 200 12.12 -10.98 19.93
C LEU A 200 13.00 -12.23 20.02
N ASN A 201 12.48 -13.31 20.59
CA ASN A 201 13.13 -14.63 20.51
C ASN A 201 13.00 -15.13 19.07
N THR A 202 14.06 -14.94 18.28
CA THR A 202 14.17 -15.49 16.93
C THR A 202 14.63 -16.97 16.93
N GLU A 203 14.97 -17.51 18.10
CA GLU A 203 15.31 -18.91 18.30
C GLU A 203 14.03 -19.73 18.39
N GLY A 204 13.59 -20.32 17.27
CA GLY A 204 12.47 -21.24 17.30
C GLY A 204 11.56 -21.30 16.06
N LYS A 205 12.05 -20.92 14.89
CA LYS A 205 11.40 -21.25 13.61
C LYS A 205 12.45 -21.78 12.65
N GLY A 206 12.88 -23.03 12.91
CA GLY A 206 13.46 -23.93 11.93
C GLY A 206 12.34 -24.62 11.16
#